data_3126bc7acdd4fafb5bddeaa0490454cb
#
_entry.id   3126bc7acdd4fafb5bddeaa0490454cb
#
_cell.length_a   1.000
_cell.length_b   1.000
_cell.length_c   1.000
_cell.angle_alpha   90.00
_cell.angle_beta   90.00
_cell.angle_gamma   90.00
#
_symmetry.space_group_name_H-M   'P 1'
#
loop_
_entity.id
_entity.type
_entity.pdbx_description
1 polymer ?
#
loop_
_entity_poly.entity_id
_entity_poly.type
_entity_poly.pdbx_seq_one_letter_code
_entity_poly.pdbx_strand_id
1 'polypeptide(L)'
;LKRLYSGYVWDQNDKTSGSKKLYLTFDDGPIPEVTPWVLETLKGYDAKATFFCIGENIVKHPEVFQQLLKSGNSIGNHTYNHLKGWNTSEDIYLENTLKTETLLENAGISNKLFRPPYGKIKRRQAKKLRQLGHQIVMYDVIAYDWDSQISQEQCAANIIKNAETGSILVFHDSLKAEKNMKASLPEVLQHFSKLGYEFAALR
;
A
#
# COMPACT_ATOMS: atom_id res chain seq x y z
N LEU A 1 16.40 -8.22 -7.02
CA LEU A 1 15.04 -8.16 -7.57
C LEU A 1 14.83 -6.86 -8.35
N LYS A 2 15.14 -5.67 -7.81
CA LYS A 2 14.96 -4.36 -8.49
C LYS A 2 15.54 -4.33 -9.92
N ARG A 3 16.77 -4.86 -10.14
CA ARG A 3 17.40 -4.92 -11.48
C ARG A 3 16.67 -5.83 -12.48
N LEU A 4 16.03 -6.91 -12.02
CA LEU A 4 15.32 -7.87 -12.88
C LEU A 4 13.92 -7.38 -13.28
N TYR A 5 13.35 -6.42 -12.53
CA TYR A 5 12.02 -5.87 -12.70
C TYR A 5 12.07 -4.33 -12.69
N SER A 6 12.96 -3.77 -13.51
CA SER A 6 13.20 -2.31 -13.61
C SER A 6 11.98 -1.50 -14.08
N GLY A 7 10.95 -2.17 -14.58
CA GLY A 7 9.70 -1.52 -14.93
C GLY A 7 8.66 -1.47 -13.81
N TYR A 8 9.01 -1.86 -12.57
CA TYR A 8 8.16 -1.75 -11.39
C TYR A 8 8.69 -0.62 -10.50
N VAL A 9 7.79 0.00 -9.74
CA VAL A 9 8.14 1.03 -8.76
C VAL A 9 8.50 0.32 -7.45
N TRP A 10 9.76 0.41 -7.02
CA TRP A 10 10.26 -0.21 -5.80
C TRP A 10 10.53 0.79 -4.68
N ASP A 11 10.86 2.00 -5.07
CA ASP A 11 11.13 3.16 -4.22
C ASP A 11 10.90 4.45 -5.03
N GLN A 12 10.91 5.59 -4.35
CA GLN A 12 10.82 6.93 -4.91
C GLN A 12 12.13 7.70 -4.64
N ASN A 13 13.26 7.03 -4.82
CA ASN A 13 14.58 7.57 -4.51
C ASN A 13 14.96 8.70 -5.48
N ASP A 14 14.53 9.91 -5.19
CA ASP A 14 15.06 11.12 -5.82
C ASP A 14 16.25 11.66 -4.99
N LYS A 15 17.45 11.17 -5.32
CA LYS A 15 18.70 11.59 -4.66
C LYS A 15 19.04 13.05 -4.91
N THR A 16 18.32 13.74 -5.77
CA THR A 16 18.61 15.13 -6.18
C THR A 16 17.78 16.15 -5.43
N SER A 17 16.62 15.76 -4.85
CA SER A 17 15.69 16.70 -4.24
C SER A 17 16.10 17.21 -2.85
N GLY A 18 17.03 16.53 -2.17
CA GLY A 18 17.40 16.85 -0.78
C GLY A 18 16.26 16.67 0.25
N SER A 19 15.07 16.30 -0.17
CA SER A 19 13.91 16.13 0.70
C SER A 19 13.90 14.75 1.36
N LYS A 20 13.70 14.72 2.68
CA LYS A 20 13.53 13.48 3.44
C LYS A 20 12.08 13.04 3.36
N LYS A 21 11.75 12.15 2.39
CA LYS A 21 10.39 11.61 2.22
C LYS A 21 10.35 10.11 2.39
N LEU A 22 9.30 9.62 3.04
CA LEU A 22 8.92 8.21 3.11
C LEU A 22 7.51 8.04 2.53
N TYR A 23 7.26 6.90 1.92
CA TYR A 23 5.99 6.58 1.28
C TYR A 23 5.33 5.43 2.03
N LEU A 24 4.48 5.78 2.99
CA LEU A 24 3.65 4.80 3.71
C LEU A 24 2.62 4.21 2.77
N THR A 25 2.48 2.89 2.82
CA THR A 25 1.44 2.19 2.08
C THR A 25 0.74 1.17 2.97
N PHE A 26 -0.56 1.02 2.75
CA PHE A 26 -1.42 0.07 3.44
C PHE A 26 -2.09 -0.83 2.42
N ASP A 27 -2.04 -2.14 2.65
CA ASP A 27 -2.66 -3.15 1.78
C ASP A 27 -3.87 -3.77 2.50
N ASP A 28 -4.81 -4.36 1.75
CA ASP A 28 -5.97 -5.15 2.16
C ASP A 28 -7.25 -4.39 2.52
N GLY A 29 -7.21 -3.13 2.91
CA GLY A 29 -8.41 -2.34 3.23
C GLY A 29 -9.39 -2.14 2.06
N PRO A 30 -10.48 -1.37 2.28
CA PRO A 30 -10.89 -0.73 3.54
C PRO A 30 -11.57 -1.71 4.50
N ILE A 31 -11.27 -1.61 5.80
CA ILE A 31 -11.87 -2.42 6.87
C ILE A 31 -12.40 -1.48 7.98
N PRO A 32 -13.67 -1.62 8.42
CA PRO A 32 -14.30 -0.68 9.34
C PRO A 32 -13.57 -0.49 10.67
N GLU A 33 -13.00 -1.56 11.23
CA GLU A 33 -12.33 -1.54 12.54
C GLU A 33 -10.91 -0.97 12.47
N VAL A 34 -10.31 -0.93 11.26
CA VAL A 34 -8.88 -0.66 11.09
C VAL A 34 -8.62 0.60 10.28
N THR A 35 -9.18 0.70 9.06
CA THR A 35 -8.87 1.80 8.14
C THR A 35 -9.17 3.18 8.72
N PRO A 36 -10.33 3.45 9.39
CA PRO A 36 -10.60 4.75 10.00
C PRO A 36 -9.58 5.13 11.09
N TRP A 37 -9.14 4.14 11.88
CA TRP A 37 -8.11 4.37 12.90
C TRP A 37 -6.77 4.77 12.25
N VAL A 38 -6.39 4.13 11.14
CA VAL A 38 -5.18 4.51 10.38
C VAL A 38 -5.29 5.94 9.87
N LEU A 39 -6.44 6.32 9.29
CA LEU A 39 -6.67 7.67 8.77
C LEU A 39 -6.53 8.74 9.87
N GLU A 40 -7.10 8.50 11.04
CA GLU A 40 -7.00 9.43 12.18
C GLU A 40 -5.56 9.51 12.71
N THR A 41 -4.86 8.36 12.78
CA THR A 41 -3.46 8.32 13.19
C THR A 41 -2.58 9.14 12.24
N LEU A 42 -2.72 8.95 10.92
CA LEU A 42 -1.98 9.70 9.91
C LEU A 42 -2.23 11.20 10.02
N LYS A 43 -3.49 11.60 10.24
CA LYS A 43 -3.88 13.00 10.42
C LYS A 43 -3.16 13.66 11.60
N GLY A 44 -2.97 12.93 12.70
CA GLY A 44 -2.23 13.43 13.88
C GLY A 44 -0.75 13.77 13.60
N TYR A 45 -0.18 13.26 12.50
CA TYR A 45 1.19 13.51 12.08
C TYR A 45 1.31 14.33 10.78
N ASP A 46 0.20 14.87 10.27
CA ASP A 46 0.12 15.50 8.93
C ASP A 46 0.67 14.58 7.81
N ALA A 47 0.54 13.28 8.01
CA ALA A 47 1.07 12.27 7.12
C ALA A 47 0.09 11.92 6.01
N LYS A 48 0.61 11.65 4.81
CA LYS A 48 -0.14 11.09 3.69
C LYS A 48 0.40 9.70 3.34
N ALA A 49 -0.51 8.84 2.90
CA ALA A 49 -0.20 7.46 2.55
C ALA A 49 -0.91 7.02 1.25
N THR A 50 -0.60 5.81 0.80
CA THR A 50 -1.29 5.17 -0.31
C THR A 50 -1.94 3.88 0.18
N PHE A 51 -3.21 3.70 -0.12
CA PHE A 51 -3.99 2.52 0.26
C PHE A 51 -4.26 1.65 -0.98
N PHE A 52 -3.73 0.44 -1.00
CA PHE A 52 -4.00 -0.55 -2.05
C PHE A 52 -5.20 -1.39 -1.63
N CYS A 53 -6.38 -1.01 -2.15
CA CYS A 53 -7.65 -1.54 -1.71
C CYS A 53 -8.04 -2.82 -2.44
N ILE A 54 -8.60 -3.78 -1.70
CA ILE A 54 -9.28 -4.96 -2.23
C ILE A 54 -10.67 -4.53 -2.71
N GLY A 55 -11.01 -4.81 -3.97
CA GLY A 55 -12.29 -4.41 -4.56
C GLY A 55 -13.51 -4.96 -3.83
N GLU A 56 -13.43 -6.19 -3.33
CA GLU A 56 -14.50 -6.78 -2.51
C GLU A 56 -14.75 -5.99 -1.23
N ASN A 57 -13.69 -5.47 -0.58
CA ASN A 57 -13.81 -4.65 0.62
C ASN A 57 -14.39 -3.26 0.31
N ILE A 58 -14.06 -2.68 -0.86
CA ILE A 58 -14.70 -1.43 -1.33
C ILE A 58 -16.23 -1.63 -1.41
N VAL A 59 -16.69 -2.75 -1.98
CA VAL A 59 -18.12 -3.04 -2.14
C VAL A 59 -18.79 -3.35 -0.80
N LYS A 60 -18.11 -4.07 0.10
CA LYS A 60 -18.62 -4.44 1.42
C LYS A 60 -18.68 -3.25 2.41
N HIS A 61 -17.78 -2.29 2.28
CA HIS A 61 -17.60 -1.20 3.24
C HIS A 61 -17.59 0.17 2.55
N PRO A 62 -18.64 0.53 1.80
CA PRO A 62 -18.68 1.75 1.00
C PRO A 62 -18.54 3.03 1.83
N GLU A 63 -19.02 3.04 3.07
CA GLU A 63 -18.89 4.19 3.99
C GLU A 63 -17.45 4.42 4.42
N VAL A 64 -16.66 3.36 4.65
CA VAL A 64 -15.22 3.46 4.98
C VAL A 64 -14.43 3.89 3.75
N PHE A 65 -14.79 3.37 2.57
CA PHE A 65 -14.19 3.80 1.32
C PHE A 65 -14.45 5.28 1.05
N GLN A 66 -15.65 5.79 1.35
CA GLN A 66 -15.96 7.22 1.24
C GLN A 66 -15.13 8.10 2.22
N GLN A 67 -14.84 7.60 3.42
CA GLN A 67 -13.91 8.28 4.34
C GLN A 67 -12.50 8.34 3.75
N LEU A 68 -12.03 7.23 3.19
CA LEU A 68 -10.72 7.15 2.54
C LEU A 68 -10.62 8.11 1.35
N LEU A 69 -11.64 8.20 0.49
CA LEU A 69 -11.69 9.14 -0.64
C LEU A 69 -11.55 10.60 -0.18
N LYS A 70 -12.18 10.96 0.94
CA LYS A 70 -12.16 12.33 1.49
C LYS A 70 -10.88 12.67 2.27
N SER A 71 -10.04 11.69 2.56
CA SER A 71 -8.86 11.86 3.43
C SER A 71 -7.68 12.56 2.77
N GLY A 72 -7.69 12.70 1.43
CA GLY A 72 -6.59 13.25 0.65
C GLY A 72 -5.38 12.30 0.54
N ASN A 73 -5.55 11.03 0.86
CA ASN A 73 -4.59 9.97 0.60
C ASN A 73 -4.71 9.46 -0.85
N SER A 74 -3.70 8.74 -1.36
CA SER A 74 -3.80 8.04 -2.63
C SER A 74 -4.44 6.67 -2.46
N ILE A 75 -5.12 6.21 -3.49
CA ILE A 75 -5.75 4.89 -3.51
C ILE A 75 -5.27 4.14 -4.75
N GLY A 76 -4.88 2.89 -4.57
CA GLY A 76 -4.48 1.97 -5.62
C GLY A 76 -5.27 0.66 -5.58
N ASN A 77 -5.05 -0.16 -6.57
CA ASN A 77 -5.73 -1.43 -6.81
C ASN A 77 -4.94 -2.59 -6.21
N HIS A 78 -5.62 -3.45 -5.40
CA HIS A 78 -5.04 -4.67 -4.82
C HIS A 78 -5.80 -5.94 -5.24
N THR A 79 -6.28 -5.98 -6.50
CA THR A 79 -7.20 -6.99 -7.06
C THR A 79 -8.59 -6.98 -6.40
N TYR A 80 -9.54 -7.77 -6.95
CA TYR A 80 -10.90 -7.76 -6.40
C TYR A 80 -11.05 -8.58 -5.12
N ASN A 81 -10.43 -9.77 -5.06
CA ASN A 81 -10.52 -10.66 -3.90
C ASN A 81 -9.15 -11.23 -3.49
N HIS A 82 -8.10 -10.41 -3.58
CA HIS A 82 -6.76 -10.72 -3.11
C HIS A 82 -6.12 -11.94 -3.78
N LEU A 83 -6.30 -12.08 -5.12
CA LEU A 83 -5.79 -13.22 -5.88
C LEU A 83 -4.25 -13.25 -5.94
N LYS A 84 -3.69 -14.45 -5.66
CA LYS A 84 -2.27 -14.71 -5.80
C LYS A 84 -1.92 -14.93 -7.29
N GLY A 85 -1.22 -13.98 -7.90
CA GLY A 85 -0.91 -14.01 -9.34
C GLY A 85 -0.21 -15.29 -9.81
N TRP A 86 0.72 -15.83 -9.01
CA TRP A 86 1.46 -17.06 -9.38
C TRP A 86 0.56 -18.29 -9.54
N ASN A 87 -0.55 -18.35 -8.82
CA ASN A 87 -1.47 -19.49 -8.81
C ASN A 87 -2.69 -19.29 -9.73
N THR A 88 -2.78 -18.12 -10.38
CA THR A 88 -3.95 -17.72 -11.17
C THR A 88 -3.57 -17.67 -12.66
N SER A 89 -4.49 -18.04 -13.54
CA SER A 89 -4.31 -17.84 -14.99
C SER A 89 -4.24 -16.34 -15.32
N GLU A 90 -3.70 -16.03 -16.49
CA GLU A 90 -3.52 -14.63 -16.91
C GLU A 90 -4.86 -13.90 -17.02
N ASP A 91 -5.82 -14.51 -17.72
CA ASP A 91 -7.11 -13.88 -18.01
C ASP A 91 -7.92 -13.67 -16.74
N ILE A 92 -8.00 -14.67 -15.83
CA ILE A 92 -8.69 -14.55 -14.55
C ILE A 92 -8.05 -13.46 -13.69
N TYR A 93 -6.71 -13.36 -13.68
CA TYR A 93 -6.03 -12.36 -12.89
C TYR A 93 -6.29 -10.94 -13.40
N LEU A 94 -6.29 -10.76 -14.72
CA LEU A 94 -6.59 -9.49 -15.37
C LEU A 94 -8.04 -9.07 -15.12
N GLU A 95 -9.01 -9.96 -15.37
CA GLU A 95 -10.42 -9.72 -15.11
C GLU A 95 -10.65 -9.26 -13.66
N ASN A 96 -10.03 -9.98 -12.73
CA ASN A 96 -10.14 -9.68 -11.30
C ASN A 96 -9.56 -8.30 -10.94
N THR A 97 -8.42 -7.94 -11.54
CA THR A 97 -7.81 -6.62 -11.36
C THR A 97 -8.67 -5.52 -11.98
N LEU A 98 -9.15 -5.71 -13.20
CA LEU A 98 -9.98 -4.74 -13.91
C LEU A 98 -11.34 -4.52 -13.24
N LYS A 99 -11.89 -5.53 -12.57
CA LYS A 99 -13.10 -5.38 -11.77
C LYS A 99 -12.92 -4.35 -10.65
N THR A 100 -11.78 -4.36 -9.97
CA THR A 100 -11.44 -3.32 -8.97
C THR A 100 -11.17 -1.98 -9.64
N GLU A 101 -10.47 -1.98 -10.77
CA GLU A 101 -10.18 -0.74 -11.50
C GLU A 101 -11.46 0.02 -11.85
N THR A 102 -12.50 -0.69 -12.32
CA THR A 102 -13.82 -0.09 -12.61
C THR A 102 -14.43 0.57 -11.37
N LEU A 103 -14.29 -0.02 -10.18
CA LEU A 103 -14.76 0.59 -8.93
C LEU A 103 -14.00 1.89 -8.61
N LEU A 104 -12.68 1.88 -8.82
CA LEU A 104 -11.83 3.04 -8.57
C LEU A 104 -12.11 4.17 -9.58
N GLU A 105 -12.23 3.85 -10.87
CA GLU A 105 -12.56 4.82 -11.92
C GLU A 105 -13.93 5.46 -11.67
N ASN A 106 -14.94 4.68 -11.28
CA ASN A 106 -16.28 5.18 -10.92
C ASN A 106 -16.24 6.11 -9.69
N ALA A 107 -15.24 5.96 -8.83
CA ALA A 107 -14.98 6.85 -7.68
C ALA A 107 -14.09 8.07 -8.03
N GLY A 108 -13.73 8.24 -9.30
CA GLY A 108 -12.90 9.36 -9.78
C GLY A 108 -11.39 9.15 -9.62
N ILE A 109 -10.94 7.94 -9.33
CA ILE A 109 -9.52 7.61 -9.19
C ILE A 109 -8.96 7.16 -10.55
N SER A 110 -7.93 7.84 -11.05
CA SER A 110 -7.34 7.60 -12.37
C SER A 110 -5.84 7.32 -12.37
N ASN A 111 -5.20 7.23 -11.21
CA ASN A 111 -3.75 7.11 -11.08
C ASN A 111 -3.17 5.74 -11.47
N LYS A 112 -4.01 4.72 -11.65
CA LYS A 112 -3.66 3.35 -12.06
C LYS A 112 -2.53 2.70 -11.25
N LEU A 113 -2.40 3.06 -9.98
CA LEU A 113 -1.48 2.40 -9.05
C LEU A 113 -1.99 0.98 -8.76
N PHE A 114 -1.14 -0.01 -8.95
CA PHE A 114 -1.48 -1.41 -8.70
C PHE A 114 -0.38 -2.10 -7.88
N ARG A 115 -0.76 -2.79 -6.82
CA ARG A 115 0.14 -3.68 -6.07
C ARG A 115 -0.38 -5.11 -6.14
N PRO A 116 0.47 -6.08 -6.58
CA PRO A 116 0.05 -7.47 -6.62
C PRO A 116 0.00 -8.06 -5.19
N PRO A 117 -1.09 -8.78 -4.84
CA PRO A 117 -1.17 -9.51 -3.58
C PRO A 117 0.06 -10.40 -3.34
N TYR A 118 0.52 -10.44 -2.08
CA TYR A 118 1.74 -11.18 -1.67
C TYR A 118 3.03 -10.73 -2.37
N GLY A 119 3.04 -9.61 -3.11
CA GLY A 119 4.15 -9.24 -3.98
C GLY A 119 4.38 -10.22 -5.14
N LYS A 120 3.38 -11.02 -5.53
CA LYS A 120 3.52 -12.16 -6.46
C LYS A 120 2.67 -11.97 -7.71
N ILE A 121 3.35 -11.70 -8.83
CA ILE A 121 2.75 -11.53 -10.15
C ILE A 121 3.58 -12.25 -11.22
N LYS A 122 2.93 -12.85 -12.21
CA LYS A 122 3.63 -13.43 -13.38
C LYS A 122 4.05 -12.31 -14.34
N ARG A 123 5.19 -12.51 -15.04
CA ARG A 123 5.69 -11.52 -16.01
C ARG A 123 4.66 -11.15 -17.08
N ARG A 124 3.87 -12.12 -17.56
CA ARG A 124 2.82 -11.89 -18.58
C ARG A 124 1.68 -11.03 -18.02
N GLN A 125 1.20 -11.32 -16.81
CA GLN A 125 0.20 -10.53 -16.11
C GLN A 125 0.66 -9.07 -15.95
N ALA A 126 1.86 -8.87 -15.42
CA ALA A 126 2.44 -7.56 -15.23
C ALA A 126 2.62 -6.79 -16.55
N LYS A 127 3.07 -7.47 -17.63
CA LYS A 127 3.19 -6.86 -18.96
C LYS A 127 1.85 -6.33 -19.46
N LYS A 128 0.79 -7.14 -19.36
CA LYS A 128 -0.56 -6.72 -19.78
C LYS A 128 -1.10 -5.57 -18.96
N LEU A 129 -0.98 -5.61 -17.61
CA LEU A 129 -1.41 -4.51 -16.75
C LEU A 129 -0.67 -3.20 -17.08
N ARG A 130 0.63 -3.27 -17.32
CA ARG A 130 1.40 -2.08 -17.75
C ARG A 130 0.98 -1.56 -19.13
N GLN A 131 0.61 -2.42 -20.07
CA GLN A 131 0.06 -2.00 -21.36
C GLN A 131 -1.30 -1.30 -21.21
N LEU A 132 -2.04 -1.59 -20.14
CA LEU A 132 -3.28 -0.92 -19.77
C LEU A 132 -3.03 0.36 -18.92
N GLY A 133 -1.77 0.75 -18.74
CA GLY A 133 -1.37 1.95 -18.02
C GLY A 133 -1.09 1.78 -16.53
N HIS A 134 -1.23 0.57 -15.98
CA HIS A 134 -0.97 0.37 -14.54
C HIS A 134 0.51 0.51 -14.20
N GLN A 135 0.79 1.20 -13.10
CA GLN A 135 2.09 1.22 -12.45
C GLN A 135 2.14 0.08 -11.42
N ILE A 136 3.04 -0.88 -11.63
CA ILE A 136 3.23 -1.99 -10.68
C ILE A 136 4.08 -1.48 -9.52
N VAL A 137 3.43 -1.23 -8.39
CA VAL A 137 4.09 -0.72 -7.18
C VAL A 137 4.47 -1.89 -6.27
N MET A 138 5.75 -1.99 -6.00
CA MET A 138 6.32 -2.91 -5.03
C MET A 138 6.69 -2.15 -3.75
N TYR A 139 7.68 -2.62 -3.04
CA TYR A 139 8.17 -2.01 -1.81
C TYR A 139 9.62 -2.42 -1.55
N ASP A 140 10.31 -1.69 -0.71
CA ASP A 140 11.64 -2.04 -0.25
C ASP A 140 11.67 -2.37 1.24
N VAL A 141 10.71 -1.89 2.03
CA VAL A 141 10.62 -2.18 3.47
C VAL A 141 9.21 -2.63 3.87
N ILE A 142 9.12 -3.65 4.72
CA ILE A 142 7.86 -4.26 5.13
C ILE A 142 7.85 -4.52 6.64
N ALA A 143 6.73 -4.20 7.31
CA ALA A 143 6.58 -4.33 8.76
C ALA A 143 6.44 -5.79 9.23
N TYR A 144 5.88 -6.67 8.38
CA TYR A 144 5.44 -8.03 8.74
C TYR A 144 4.35 -8.05 9.83
N ASP A 145 3.52 -7.03 9.84
CA ASP A 145 2.47 -6.80 10.84
C ASP A 145 1.37 -7.87 10.87
N TRP A 146 1.16 -8.58 9.74
CA TRP A 146 0.23 -9.71 9.66
C TRP A 146 0.77 -11.02 10.27
N ASP A 147 2.05 -11.09 10.59
CA ASP A 147 2.67 -12.31 11.10
C ASP A 147 2.57 -12.37 12.63
N SER A 148 1.78 -13.31 13.14
CA SER A 148 1.59 -13.49 14.58
C SER A 148 2.86 -13.96 15.33
N GLN A 149 3.90 -14.37 14.61
CA GLN A 149 5.20 -14.75 15.19
C GLN A 149 6.12 -13.54 15.39
N ILE A 150 5.78 -12.39 14.80
CA ILE A 150 6.54 -11.14 14.91
C ILE A 150 5.93 -10.29 16.03
N SER A 151 6.78 -9.77 16.93
CA SER A 151 6.32 -8.88 18.00
C SER A 151 6.04 -7.46 17.48
N GLN A 152 5.30 -6.68 18.26
CA GLN A 152 4.98 -5.28 17.92
C GLN A 152 6.24 -4.43 17.78
N GLU A 153 7.21 -4.61 18.69
CA GLU A 153 8.51 -3.95 18.68
C GLU A 153 9.33 -4.34 17.44
N GLN A 154 9.22 -5.62 17.04
CA GLN A 154 9.88 -6.11 15.85
C GLN A 154 9.30 -5.54 14.57
N CYS A 155 7.98 -5.34 14.51
CA CYS A 155 7.31 -4.67 13.38
C CYS A 155 7.83 -3.23 13.21
N ALA A 156 7.89 -2.44 14.28
CA ALA A 156 8.45 -1.09 14.25
C ALA A 156 9.94 -1.11 13.85
N ALA A 157 10.72 -2.01 14.46
CA ALA A 157 12.15 -2.15 14.19
C ALA A 157 12.45 -2.53 12.74
N ASN A 158 11.60 -3.37 12.10
CA ASN A 158 11.74 -3.75 10.69
C ASN A 158 11.69 -2.52 9.77
N ILE A 159 10.82 -1.55 10.08
CA ILE A 159 10.73 -0.29 9.33
C ILE A 159 11.88 0.64 9.73
N ILE A 160 12.05 0.92 11.01
CA ILE A 160 12.98 1.95 11.51
C ILE A 160 14.44 1.68 11.11
N LYS A 161 14.86 0.40 11.13
CA LYS A 161 16.23 0.02 10.81
C LYS A 161 16.54 -0.02 9.31
N ASN A 162 15.53 -0.16 8.46
CA ASN A 162 15.72 -0.43 7.03
C ASN A 162 15.22 0.69 6.11
N ALA A 163 14.38 1.61 6.62
CA ALA A 163 13.86 2.69 5.79
C ALA A 163 14.88 3.80 5.60
N GLU A 164 14.98 4.26 4.37
CA GLU A 164 15.78 5.41 3.95
C GLU A 164 14.93 6.37 3.11
N THR A 165 15.47 7.55 2.81
CA THR A 165 14.76 8.53 1.96
C THR A 165 14.29 7.87 0.66
N GLY A 166 13.00 8.03 0.35
CA GLY A 166 12.36 7.46 -0.83
C GLY A 166 11.81 6.04 -0.64
N SER A 167 12.03 5.41 0.52
CA SER A 167 11.51 4.06 0.78
C SER A 167 9.99 4.00 0.71
N ILE A 168 9.48 2.91 0.10
CA ILE A 168 8.08 2.52 0.12
C ILE A 168 7.89 1.48 1.23
N LEU A 169 7.14 1.89 2.26
CA LEU A 169 6.93 1.12 3.49
C LEU A 169 5.57 0.43 3.46
N VAL A 170 5.52 -0.86 3.80
CA VAL A 170 4.27 -1.63 3.79
C VAL A 170 3.81 -1.98 5.20
N PHE A 171 2.59 -1.59 5.49
CA PHE A 171 1.70 -2.07 6.52
C PHE A 171 0.42 -2.64 5.89
N HIS A 172 -0.45 -3.24 6.70
CA HIS A 172 -1.73 -3.78 6.25
C HIS A 172 -2.85 -3.23 7.14
N ASP A 173 -3.86 -2.59 6.52
CA ASP A 173 -5.06 -2.14 7.23
C ASP A 173 -6.13 -3.25 7.24
N SER A 174 -5.74 -4.43 7.71
CA SER A 174 -6.55 -5.64 7.81
C SER A 174 -6.68 -6.13 9.25
N LEU A 175 -7.75 -6.89 9.56
CA LEU A 175 -7.99 -7.44 10.91
C LEU A 175 -6.82 -8.30 11.38
N LYS A 176 -6.17 -9.02 10.46
CA LYS A 176 -5.04 -9.89 10.80
C LYS A 176 -3.82 -9.09 11.27
N ALA A 177 -3.59 -7.92 10.71
CA ALA A 177 -2.45 -7.05 11.03
C ALA A 177 -2.75 -6.08 12.18
N GLU A 178 -4.02 -5.86 12.50
CA GLU A 178 -4.52 -4.80 13.37
C GLU A 178 -3.68 -4.61 14.64
N LYS A 179 -3.46 -5.70 15.39
CA LYS A 179 -2.74 -5.65 16.68
C LYS A 179 -1.32 -5.10 16.54
N ASN A 180 -0.57 -5.66 15.62
CA ASN A 180 0.84 -5.27 15.42
C ASN A 180 0.95 -3.91 14.74
N MET A 181 0.12 -3.66 13.73
CA MET A 181 0.08 -2.40 13.00
C MET A 181 -0.28 -1.23 13.93
N LYS A 182 -1.35 -1.35 14.74
CA LYS A 182 -1.78 -0.29 15.66
C LYS A 182 -0.72 0.05 16.71
N ALA A 183 0.09 -0.91 17.13
CA ALA A 183 1.19 -0.65 18.06
C ALA A 183 2.40 -0.01 17.36
N SER A 184 2.80 -0.52 16.19
CA SER A 184 4.05 -0.12 15.53
C SER A 184 3.93 1.14 14.68
N LEU A 185 2.79 1.43 14.07
CA LEU A 185 2.61 2.61 13.21
C LEU A 185 2.88 3.94 13.94
N PRO A 186 2.34 4.22 15.15
CA PRO A 186 2.64 5.46 15.86
C PRO A 186 4.13 5.61 16.19
N GLU A 187 4.81 4.52 16.55
CA GLU A 187 6.25 4.51 16.83
C GLU A 187 7.07 4.90 15.60
N VAL A 188 6.74 4.31 14.44
CA VAL A 188 7.38 4.63 13.15
C VAL A 188 7.14 6.09 12.77
N LEU A 189 5.90 6.56 12.85
CA LEU A 189 5.55 7.95 12.55
C LEU A 189 6.31 8.92 13.46
N GLN A 190 6.30 8.68 14.77
CA GLN A 190 7.01 9.51 15.73
C GLN A 190 8.52 9.55 15.48
N HIS A 191 9.12 8.38 15.22
CA HIS A 191 10.56 8.26 14.98
C HIS A 191 11.00 9.11 13.78
N PHE A 192 10.37 8.93 12.63
CA PHE A 192 10.78 9.63 11.42
C PHE A 192 10.37 11.11 11.40
N SER A 193 9.24 11.48 12.03
CA SER A 193 8.88 12.90 12.20
C SER A 193 9.93 13.64 13.03
N LYS A 194 10.45 13.06 14.12
CA LYS A 194 11.55 13.65 14.91
C LYS A 194 12.83 13.83 14.11
N LEU A 195 13.06 12.99 13.09
CA LEU A 195 14.20 13.10 12.18
C LEU A 195 13.95 14.05 10.99
N GLY A 196 12.79 14.70 10.95
CA GLY A 196 12.42 15.66 9.90
C GLY A 196 12.01 15.00 8.58
N TYR A 197 11.51 13.76 8.60
CA TYR A 197 10.94 13.13 7.43
C TYR A 197 9.47 13.55 7.25
N GLU A 198 9.10 13.73 5.99
CA GLU A 198 7.72 13.87 5.54
C GLU A 198 7.18 12.52 5.08
N PHE A 199 5.89 12.26 5.33
CA PHE A 199 5.20 11.09 4.81
C PHE A 199 4.31 11.50 3.64
N ALA A 200 4.60 10.96 2.46
CA ALA A 200 3.93 11.33 1.22
C ALA A 200 3.17 10.14 0.61
N ALA A 201 2.11 10.46 -0.14
CA ALA A 201 1.40 9.48 -0.95
C ALA A 201 2.09 9.31 -2.32
N LEU A 202 2.02 8.11 -2.91
CA LEU A 202 2.40 7.84 -4.30
C LEU A 202 1.40 8.53 -5.25
N ARG A 203 1.88 8.93 -6.43
CA ARG A 203 1.07 9.57 -7.47
C ARG A 203 1.31 8.92 -8.81
#